data_58107542a53ef2ec234cb559aa4c1211
#
_entry.id   58107542a53ef2ec234cb559aa4c1211
#
_cell.length_a   1.000
_cell.length_b   1.000
_cell.length_c   1.000
_cell.angle_alpha   90.00
_cell.angle_beta   90.00
_cell.angle_gamma   90.00
#
_symmetry.space_group_name_H-M   'P 1'
#
loop_
_entity.id
_entity.type
_entity.pdbx_description
1 polymer ?
#
loop_
_entity_poly.entity_id
_entity_poly.type
_entity_poly.pdbx_seq_one_letter_code
_entity_poly.pdbx_strand_id
1 'polypeptide(L)'
;RDLSSDKKISLDRNGFELINSNLDNFEINFFNNNQVLQKYYNYCANEIKDFTGANKVFAFDHNIRSASGKKTKKMIDGGQQVQGPAHIVHGDYTLTSAPERLKQLSFPPGKNDTLNKILGADSLLSTELVKETLLNGRFAIINLWRNIVLDPVEVNPLALCDAQTVTAEDLVVFEIHYSDRIGENYFAKHNSK
;
A
#
# COMPACT_ATOMS: atom_id res chain seq x y z
N ARG A 1 -17.30 14.15 -0.47
CA ARG A 1 -18.30 13.62 0.47
C ARG A 1 -17.57 12.99 1.66
N ASP A 2 -17.99 13.30 2.88
CA ASP A 2 -17.51 12.61 4.07
C ASP A 2 -18.18 11.22 4.16
N LEU A 3 -17.38 10.18 4.17
CA LEU A 3 -17.83 8.79 4.17
C LEU A 3 -17.67 8.11 5.54
N SER A 4 -17.12 8.82 6.53
CA SER A 4 -16.81 8.27 7.86
C SER A 4 -18.03 7.74 8.61
N SER A 5 -19.22 8.24 8.31
CA SER A 5 -20.50 7.83 8.91
C SER A 5 -21.35 6.88 8.04
N ASP A 6 -20.90 6.57 6.82
CA ASP A 6 -21.69 5.73 5.89
C ASP A 6 -21.43 4.24 6.16
N LYS A 7 -22.30 3.63 6.96
CA LYS A 7 -22.27 2.20 7.31
C LYS A 7 -22.45 1.24 6.14
N LYS A 8 -22.73 1.75 4.93
CA LYS A 8 -22.90 0.90 3.73
C LYS A 8 -21.62 0.71 2.94
N ILE A 9 -20.56 1.45 3.28
CA ILE A 9 -19.25 1.33 2.63
C ILE A 9 -18.52 0.13 3.21
N SER A 10 -17.97 -0.69 2.34
CA SER A 10 -17.16 -1.85 2.72
C SER A 10 -16.06 -2.10 1.68
N LEU A 11 -14.96 -2.70 2.14
CA LEU A 11 -13.83 -3.08 1.30
C LEU A 11 -14.27 -3.92 0.11
N ASP A 12 -15.14 -4.92 0.33
CA ASP A 12 -15.62 -5.83 -0.71
C ASP A 12 -16.49 -5.16 -1.79
N ARG A 13 -17.18 -4.08 -1.45
CA ARG A 13 -18.11 -3.41 -2.38
C ARG A 13 -17.49 -2.18 -3.04
N ASN A 14 -16.82 -1.37 -2.24
CA ASN A 14 -16.35 -0.06 -2.66
C ASN A 14 -14.85 -0.03 -2.93
N GLY A 15 -14.12 -1.10 -2.56
CA GLY A 15 -12.67 -1.17 -2.66
C GLY A 15 -11.93 -0.45 -1.53
N PHE A 16 -12.65 0.10 -0.55
CA PHE A 16 -12.09 0.74 0.64
C PHE A 16 -13.06 0.70 1.82
N GLU A 17 -12.52 0.84 3.00
CA GLU A 17 -13.29 0.96 4.25
C GLU A 17 -12.49 1.74 5.29
N LEU A 18 -13.19 2.44 6.18
CA LEU A 18 -12.59 3.12 7.33
C LEU A 18 -12.66 2.19 8.54
N ILE A 19 -11.53 1.79 9.05
CA ILE A 19 -11.44 1.00 10.28
C ILE A 19 -10.98 1.89 11.44
N ASN A 20 -11.54 1.62 12.63
CA ASN A 20 -11.07 2.26 13.85
C ASN A 20 -9.93 1.43 14.44
N SER A 21 -8.72 1.89 14.26
CA SER A 21 -7.50 1.21 14.68
C SER A 21 -6.66 2.15 15.53
N ASN A 22 -6.56 1.83 16.82
CA ASN A 22 -5.94 2.69 17.82
C ASN A 22 -4.46 2.32 18.05
N LEU A 23 -3.59 3.33 18.06
CA LEU A 23 -2.17 3.21 18.37
C LEU A 23 -1.78 3.78 19.75
N ASP A 24 -2.73 4.02 20.66
CA ASP A 24 -2.47 4.73 21.92
C ASP A 24 -1.34 4.12 22.77
N ASN A 25 -1.16 2.81 22.68
CA ASN A 25 -0.08 2.09 23.39
C ASN A 25 1.05 1.64 22.47
N PHE A 26 1.09 2.15 21.23
CA PHE A 26 2.06 1.72 20.23
C PHE A 26 3.10 2.82 19.99
N GLU A 27 4.14 2.82 20.81
CA GLU A 27 5.25 3.77 20.65
C GLU A 27 6.05 3.47 19.40
N ILE A 28 5.92 4.33 18.40
CA ILE A 28 6.64 4.24 17.14
C ILE A 28 7.05 5.62 16.62
N ASN A 29 8.28 5.72 16.16
CA ASN A 29 8.74 6.82 15.33
C ASN A 29 8.60 6.42 13.85
N PHE A 30 7.58 6.92 13.16
CA PHE A 30 7.34 6.64 11.75
C PHE A 30 8.46 7.15 10.83
N PHE A 31 9.29 8.09 11.29
CA PHE A 31 10.47 8.55 10.55
C PHE A 31 11.73 7.72 10.82
N ASN A 32 11.61 6.62 11.56
CA ASN A 32 12.65 5.61 11.72
C ASN A 32 12.24 4.33 10.99
N ASN A 33 12.86 4.07 9.84
CA ASN A 33 12.53 2.95 8.96
C ASN A 33 12.64 1.60 9.68
N ASN A 34 13.63 1.40 10.54
CA ASN A 34 13.78 0.13 11.26
C ASN A 34 12.62 -0.13 12.22
N GLN A 35 12.13 0.91 12.92
CA GLN A 35 10.95 0.75 13.77
C GLN A 35 9.70 0.42 12.97
N VAL A 36 9.52 1.06 11.81
CA VAL A 36 8.40 0.76 10.91
C VAL A 36 8.45 -0.69 10.45
N LEU A 37 9.59 -1.14 9.95
CA LEU A 37 9.75 -2.50 9.44
C LEU A 37 9.60 -3.57 10.54
N GLN A 38 10.18 -3.36 11.71
CA GLN A 38 10.18 -4.36 12.77
C GLN A 38 8.89 -4.43 13.59
N LYS A 39 8.22 -3.28 13.76
CA LYS A 39 7.04 -3.17 14.63
C LYS A 39 5.76 -2.95 13.83
N TYR A 40 5.74 -1.90 13.01
CA TYR A 40 4.51 -1.44 12.36
C TYR A 40 4.04 -2.36 11.24
N TYR A 41 4.95 -3.04 10.52
CA TYR A 41 4.59 -4.03 9.51
C TYR A 41 3.81 -5.20 10.12
N ASN A 42 4.24 -5.71 11.26
CA ASN A 42 3.53 -6.77 11.97
C ASN A 42 2.16 -6.30 12.49
N TYR A 43 2.10 -5.07 13.00
CA TYR A 43 0.84 -4.45 13.40
C TYR A 43 -0.13 -4.36 12.22
N CYS A 44 0.29 -3.78 11.09
CA CYS A 44 -0.54 -3.67 9.89
C CYS A 44 -0.99 -5.04 9.36
N ALA A 45 -0.09 -6.02 9.34
CA ALA A 45 -0.43 -7.37 8.88
C ALA A 45 -1.50 -8.02 9.75
N ASN A 46 -1.44 -7.87 11.08
CA ASN A 46 -2.45 -8.37 12.00
C ASN A 46 -3.79 -7.65 11.83
N GLU A 47 -3.78 -6.31 11.76
CA GLU A 47 -5.00 -5.52 11.51
C GLU A 47 -5.72 -5.96 10.23
N ILE A 48 -4.97 -6.09 9.13
CA ILE A 48 -5.54 -6.54 7.85
C ILE A 48 -6.02 -7.98 7.95
N LYS A 49 -5.30 -8.85 8.62
CA LYS A 49 -5.68 -10.25 8.81
C LYS A 49 -6.99 -10.38 9.58
N ASP A 50 -7.10 -9.68 10.70
CA ASP A 50 -8.29 -9.72 11.56
C ASP A 50 -9.50 -9.10 10.86
N PHE A 51 -9.28 -8.02 10.11
CA PHE A 51 -10.32 -7.33 9.38
C PHE A 51 -10.84 -8.12 8.17
N THR A 52 -9.95 -8.77 7.40
CA THR A 52 -10.30 -9.47 6.15
C THR A 52 -10.57 -10.96 6.33
N GLY A 53 -10.16 -11.55 7.44
CA GLY A 53 -10.16 -12.99 7.63
C GLY A 53 -9.13 -13.74 6.77
N ALA A 54 -8.15 -13.05 6.20
CA ALA A 54 -7.11 -13.67 5.38
C ALA A 54 -6.27 -14.65 6.18
N ASN A 55 -5.92 -15.79 5.59
CA ASN A 55 -5.08 -16.81 6.26
C ASN A 55 -3.66 -16.32 6.50
N LYS A 56 -3.11 -15.54 5.56
CA LYS A 56 -1.75 -14.98 5.61
C LYS A 56 -1.77 -13.56 5.10
N VAL A 57 -1.07 -12.67 5.79
CA VAL A 57 -0.88 -11.27 5.41
C VAL A 57 0.60 -10.92 5.60
N PHE A 58 1.17 -10.20 4.64
CA PHE A 58 2.56 -9.76 4.63
C PHE A 58 2.62 -8.30 4.20
N ALA A 59 3.24 -7.46 5.01
CA ALA A 59 3.56 -6.09 4.60
C ALA A 59 4.88 -6.10 3.83
N PHE A 60 4.95 -5.38 2.71
CA PHE A 60 6.13 -5.43 1.85
C PHE A 60 6.68 -4.07 1.42
N ASP A 61 5.90 -3.01 1.53
CA ASP A 61 6.35 -1.66 1.19
C ASP A 61 5.57 -0.60 1.97
N HIS A 62 6.13 0.61 2.09
CA HIS A 62 5.44 1.76 2.65
C HIS A 62 6.02 3.07 2.12
N ASN A 63 5.20 4.11 2.17
CA ASN A 63 5.59 5.47 1.86
C ASN A 63 5.09 6.43 2.94
N ILE A 64 5.88 7.45 3.24
CA ILE A 64 5.42 8.60 4.02
C ILE A 64 5.23 9.77 3.05
N ARG A 65 4.04 10.37 3.09
CA ARG A 65 3.68 11.51 2.25
C ARG A 65 3.47 12.76 3.11
N SER A 66 4.09 13.85 2.71
CA SER A 66 3.94 15.15 3.36
C SER A 66 4.33 16.26 2.39
N ALA A 67 3.47 17.26 2.21
CA ALA A 67 3.75 18.40 1.36
C ALA A 67 4.96 19.21 1.88
N SER A 68 5.01 19.49 3.17
CA SER A 68 6.12 20.20 3.82
C SER A 68 7.40 19.36 3.84
N GLY A 69 7.29 18.07 4.17
CA GLY A 69 8.42 17.14 4.19
C GLY A 69 9.07 16.97 2.82
N LYS A 70 8.28 16.94 1.74
CA LYS A 70 8.80 16.93 0.36
C LYS A 70 9.54 18.21 0.02
N LYS A 71 8.95 19.37 0.36
CA LYS A 71 9.56 20.68 0.11
C LYS A 71 10.91 20.85 0.83
N THR A 72 11.02 20.35 2.05
CA THR A 72 12.25 20.39 2.86
C THR A 72 13.20 19.23 2.58
N LYS A 73 12.88 18.33 1.64
CA LYS A 73 13.65 17.12 1.33
C LYS A 73 13.90 16.23 2.57
N LYS A 74 12.92 16.17 3.47
CA LYS A 74 13.02 15.38 4.70
C LYS A 74 13.32 13.91 4.39
N MET A 75 14.34 13.38 5.03
CA MET A 75 14.72 11.97 4.93
C MET A 75 14.10 11.16 6.07
N ILE A 76 13.76 9.92 5.76
CA ILE A 76 13.40 8.91 6.75
C ILE A 76 14.71 8.26 7.20
N ASP A 77 14.95 8.19 8.49
CA ASP A 77 16.16 7.55 9.03
C ASP A 77 16.23 6.08 8.61
N GLY A 78 17.30 5.73 7.91
CA GLY A 78 17.48 4.39 7.34
C GLY A 78 16.54 4.04 6.17
N GLY A 79 15.77 5.00 5.66
CA GLY A 79 14.77 4.81 4.61
C GLY A 79 14.93 5.74 3.41
N GLN A 80 13.81 6.02 2.77
CA GLN A 80 13.70 6.87 1.59
C GLN A 80 13.40 8.34 1.97
N GLN A 81 13.43 9.22 0.99
CA GLN A 81 12.94 10.58 1.16
C GLN A 81 11.41 10.60 1.28
N VAL A 82 10.90 11.46 2.18
CA VAL A 82 9.46 11.73 2.28
C VAL A 82 8.92 12.20 0.92
N GLN A 83 7.85 11.58 0.48
CA GLN A 83 7.21 11.87 -0.80
C GLN A 83 6.19 13.01 -0.67
N GLY A 84 5.90 13.67 -1.79
CA GLY A 84 4.78 14.60 -1.87
C GLY A 84 3.43 13.88 -2.00
N PRO A 85 2.32 14.62 -1.82
CA PRO A 85 1.00 14.10 -2.16
C PRO A 85 0.94 13.68 -3.63
N ALA A 86 0.22 12.60 -3.93
CA ALA A 86 -0.10 12.22 -5.29
C ALA A 86 -1.40 12.94 -5.71
N HIS A 87 -1.38 13.60 -6.86
CA HIS A 87 -2.51 14.39 -7.37
C HIS A 87 -3.31 13.66 -8.46
N ILE A 88 -3.09 12.37 -8.62
CA ILE A 88 -3.70 11.54 -9.65
C ILE A 88 -4.35 10.33 -8.98
N VAL A 89 -5.60 10.05 -9.33
CA VAL A 89 -6.27 8.81 -8.92
C VAL A 89 -5.65 7.66 -9.68
N HIS A 90 -5.03 6.73 -8.97
CA HIS A 90 -4.32 5.60 -9.55
C HIS A 90 -4.47 4.34 -8.69
N GLY A 91 -4.31 3.20 -9.31
CA GLY A 91 -4.11 1.92 -8.63
C GLY A 91 -2.67 1.49 -8.82
N ASP A 92 -2.04 1.00 -7.76
CA ASP A 92 -0.61 0.64 -7.74
C ASP A 92 -0.29 -0.60 -8.58
N TYR A 93 -1.29 -1.39 -8.92
CA TYR A 93 -1.13 -2.64 -9.64
C TYR A 93 -2.26 -2.87 -10.64
N THR A 94 -1.94 -3.54 -11.74
CA THR A 94 -2.88 -4.05 -12.74
C THR A 94 -3.17 -5.53 -12.50
N LEU A 95 -4.09 -6.09 -13.28
CA LEU A 95 -4.33 -7.54 -13.30
C LEU A 95 -3.10 -8.34 -13.75
N THR A 96 -2.18 -7.70 -14.48
CA THR A 96 -0.91 -8.29 -14.92
C THR A 96 0.19 -8.07 -13.88
N SER A 97 0.36 -6.84 -13.42
CA SER A 97 1.51 -6.50 -12.56
C SER A 97 1.35 -7.01 -11.11
N ALA A 98 0.12 -7.20 -10.61
CA ALA A 98 -0.08 -7.73 -9.27
C ALA A 98 0.39 -9.20 -9.14
N PRO A 99 0.04 -10.15 -10.02
CA PRO A 99 0.63 -11.50 -10.00
C PRO A 99 2.14 -11.51 -10.17
N GLU A 100 2.68 -10.63 -11.03
CA GLU A 100 4.14 -10.52 -11.19
C GLU A 100 4.82 -10.01 -9.91
N ARG A 101 4.22 -9.03 -9.23
CA ARG A 101 4.74 -8.58 -7.92
C ARG A 101 4.71 -9.70 -6.89
N LEU A 102 3.64 -10.48 -6.84
CA LEU A 102 3.54 -11.64 -5.95
C LEU A 102 4.68 -12.63 -6.19
N LYS A 103 4.99 -12.93 -7.47
CA LYS A 103 6.15 -13.78 -7.84
C LYS A 103 7.47 -13.16 -7.39
N GLN A 104 7.68 -11.86 -7.61
CA GLN A 104 8.90 -11.17 -7.22
C GLN A 104 9.16 -11.26 -5.72
N LEU A 105 8.12 -11.23 -4.88
CA LEU A 105 8.23 -11.36 -3.42
C LEU A 105 8.70 -12.75 -2.96
N SER A 106 8.77 -13.75 -3.85
CA SER A 106 9.39 -15.07 -3.57
C SER A 106 10.88 -15.16 -3.94
N PHE A 107 11.48 -14.04 -4.32
CA PHE A 107 12.92 -13.90 -4.53
C PHE A 107 13.51 -12.89 -3.54
N PRO A 108 14.83 -12.89 -3.32
CA PRO A 108 15.48 -11.86 -2.54
C PRO A 108 15.14 -10.46 -3.05
N PRO A 109 14.87 -9.49 -2.16
CA PRO A 109 14.51 -8.15 -2.56
C PRO A 109 15.66 -7.44 -3.27
N GLY A 110 15.34 -6.66 -4.29
CA GLY A 110 16.29 -5.82 -5.00
C GLY A 110 16.91 -4.76 -4.09
N LYS A 111 18.04 -4.18 -4.52
CA LYS A 111 18.80 -3.18 -3.75
C LYS A 111 17.95 -2.01 -3.24
N ASN A 112 16.94 -1.62 -4.02
CA ASN A 112 16.07 -0.48 -3.72
C ASN A 112 14.74 -0.88 -3.04
N ASP A 113 14.51 -2.17 -2.82
CA ASP A 113 13.32 -2.63 -2.12
C ASP A 113 13.41 -2.32 -0.62
N THR A 114 12.29 -1.89 -0.06
CA THR A 114 12.17 -1.52 1.36
C THR A 114 12.60 -2.66 2.30
N LEU A 115 12.32 -3.90 1.92
CA LEU A 115 12.66 -5.09 2.71
C LEU A 115 14.11 -5.55 2.57
N ASN A 116 14.91 -4.97 1.67
CA ASN A 116 16.29 -5.42 1.43
C ASN A 116 17.14 -5.48 2.71
N LYS A 117 16.97 -4.49 3.59
CA LYS A 117 17.76 -4.38 4.83
C LYS A 117 17.43 -5.44 5.88
N ILE A 118 16.24 -6.03 5.84
CA ILE A 118 15.80 -7.02 6.83
C ILE A 118 15.81 -8.44 6.29
N LEU A 119 15.60 -8.63 4.99
CA LEU A 119 15.59 -9.96 4.37
C LEU A 119 16.96 -10.34 3.80
N GLY A 120 17.76 -9.37 3.34
CA GLY A 120 19.05 -9.65 2.73
C GLY A 120 18.93 -10.63 1.55
N ALA A 121 19.41 -11.85 1.73
CA ALA A 121 19.34 -12.92 0.75
C ALA A 121 18.06 -13.77 0.84
N ASP A 122 17.23 -13.57 1.87
CA ASP A 122 15.98 -14.29 2.04
C ASP A 122 14.85 -13.66 1.23
N SER A 123 13.77 -14.40 0.98
CA SER A 123 12.56 -13.91 0.34
C SER A 123 11.44 -13.68 1.36
N LEU A 124 10.50 -12.80 1.06
CA LEU A 124 9.32 -12.57 1.89
C LEU A 124 8.36 -13.75 1.86
N LEU A 125 8.18 -14.35 0.68
CA LEU A 125 7.27 -15.46 0.44
C LEU A 125 8.05 -16.69 -0.03
N SER A 126 7.55 -17.90 0.28
CA SER A 126 8.10 -19.08 -0.36
C SER A 126 7.55 -19.26 -1.78
N THR A 127 8.34 -19.86 -2.65
CA THR A 127 7.96 -20.15 -4.04
C THR A 127 6.73 -21.07 -4.09
N GLU A 128 6.62 -22.02 -3.15
CA GLU A 128 5.50 -22.96 -3.03
C GLU A 128 4.21 -22.21 -2.69
N LEU A 129 4.25 -21.28 -1.73
CA LEU A 129 3.10 -20.47 -1.36
C LEU A 129 2.61 -19.64 -2.55
N VAL A 130 3.54 -19.01 -3.30
CA VAL A 130 3.18 -18.20 -4.48
C VAL A 130 2.55 -19.07 -5.56
N LYS A 131 3.13 -20.24 -5.87
CA LYS A 131 2.57 -21.17 -6.86
C LYS A 131 1.18 -21.62 -6.47
N GLU A 132 0.98 -22.06 -5.23
CA GLU A 132 -0.31 -22.52 -4.74
C GLU A 132 -1.35 -21.39 -4.78
N THR A 133 -0.97 -20.19 -4.36
CA THR A 133 -1.86 -19.02 -4.38
C THR A 133 -2.31 -18.68 -5.80
N LEU A 134 -1.40 -18.70 -6.78
CA LEU A 134 -1.71 -18.36 -8.17
C LEU A 134 -2.52 -19.43 -8.90
N LEU A 135 -2.38 -20.70 -8.51
CA LEU A 135 -3.09 -21.81 -9.14
C LEU A 135 -4.47 -22.07 -8.53
N ASN A 136 -4.57 -22.08 -7.20
CA ASN A 136 -5.72 -22.58 -6.48
C ASN A 136 -6.29 -21.60 -5.45
N GLY A 137 -5.56 -20.50 -5.19
CA GLY A 137 -5.91 -19.54 -4.14
C GLY A 137 -6.47 -18.23 -4.66
N ARG A 138 -6.56 -17.29 -3.73
CA ARG A 138 -6.86 -15.87 -3.98
C ARG A 138 -5.87 -15.02 -3.22
N PHE A 139 -5.53 -13.87 -3.78
CA PHE A 139 -4.76 -12.85 -3.08
C PHE A 139 -5.31 -11.46 -3.40
N ALA A 140 -5.00 -10.52 -2.52
CA ALA A 140 -5.23 -9.11 -2.71
C ALA A 140 -4.01 -8.31 -2.26
N ILE A 141 -3.77 -7.18 -2.90
CA ILE A 141 -2.83 -6.15 -2.42
C ILE A 141 -3.67 -5.03 -1.84
N ILE A 142 -3.45 -4.72 -0.56
CA ILE A 142 -4.25 -3.78 0.21
C ILE A 142 -3.33 -2.68 0.72
N ASN A 143 -3.69 -1.42 0.50
CA ASN A 143 -3.05 -0.27 1.09
C ASN A 143 -3.71 0.08 2.43
N LEU A 144 -2.93 0.13 3.50
CA LEU A 144 -3.37 0.68 4.77
C LEU A 144 -2.85 2.12 4.88
N TRP A 145 -3.75 3.08 4.80
CA TRP A 145 -3.42 4.49 4.94
C TRP A 145 -3.76 5.00 6.34
N ARG A 146 -2.87 5.80 6.91
CA ARG A 146 -3.05 6.39 8.24
C ARG A 146 -2.47 7.79 8.32
N ASN A 147 -3.19 8.69 8.99
CA ASN A 147 -2.58 9.93 9.49
C ASN A 147 -1.62 9.57 10.64
N ILE A 148 -0.36 9.96 10.51
CA ILE A 148 0.72 9.64 11.49
C ILE A 148 1.07 10.82 12.40
N VAL A 149 0.30 11.89 12.37
CA VAL A 149 0.43 13.07 13.25
C VAL A 149 -0.89 13.33 13.97
N LEU A 150 -0.85 14.09 15.06
CA LEU A 150 -2.05 14.41 15.85
C LEU A 150 -2.97 15.41 15.13
N ASP A 151 -2.38 16.31 14.34
CA ASP A 151 -3.15 17.31 13.60
C ASP A 151 -3.88 16.65 12.42
N PRO A 152 -5.09 17.09 12.08
CA PRO A 152 -5.82 16.60 10.92
C PRO A 152 -5.08 16.93 9.60
N VAL A 153 -5.30 16.10 8.59
CA VAL A 153 -4.76 16.37 7.24
C VAL A 153 -5.66 17.40 6.55
N GLU A 154 -5.23 18.65 6.56
CA GLU A 154 -6.00 19.78 6.00
C GLU A 154 -5.75 19.99 4.50
N VAL A 155 -4.55 19.64 4.02
CA VAL A 155 -4.13 19.88 2.64
C VAL A 155 -3.85 18.56 1.94
N ASN A 156 -4.43 18.38 0.75
CA ASN A 156 -4.34 17.15 -0.03
C ASN A 156 -4.75 15.90 0.77
N PRO A 157 -5.97 15.86 1.33
CA PRO A 157 -6.45 14.68 2.03
C PRO A 157 -6.51 13.48 1.09
N LEU A 158 -6.55 12.28 1.67
CA LEU A 158 -6.74 11.06 0.89
C LEU A 158 -8.10 11.11 0.18
N ALA A 159 -8.08 10.94 -1.14
CA ALA A 159 -9.27 10.70 -1.94
C ALA A 159 -9.30 9.23 -2.37
N LEU A 160 -10.47 8.63 -2.31
CA LEU A 160 -10.69 7.24 -2.67
C LEU A 160 -11.70 7.18 -3.83
N CYS A 161 -11.47 6.26 -4.75
CA CYS A 161 -12.39 6.02 -5.87
C CYS A 161 -13.30 4.85 -5.49
N ASP A 162 -14.61 5.08 -5.54
CA ASP A 162 -15.60 4.03 -5.29
C ASP A 162 -15.62 3.04 -6.45
N ALA A 163 -15.22 1.79 -6.19
CA ALA A 163 -15.17 0.73 -7.19
C ALA A 163 -16.52 0.48 -7.89
N GLN A 164 -17.65 0.82 -7.25
CA GLN A 164 -18.95 0.70 -7.85
C GLN A 164 -19.23 1.74 -8.97
N THR A 165 -18.41 2.79 -9.03
CA THR A 165 -18.54 3.88 -10.02
C THR A 165 -17.52 3.80 -11.15
N VAL A 166 -16.63 2.81 -11.13
CA VAL A 166 -15.54 2.62 -12.09
C VAL A 166 -15.78 1.36 -12.89
N THR A 167 -15.62 1.47 -14.19
CA THR A 167 -15.63 0.34 -15.14
C THR A 167 -14.22 0.10 -15.67
N ALA A 168 -13.98 -1.05 -16.31
CA ALA A 168 -12.69 -1.32 -16.95
C ALA A 168 -12.31 -0.28 -18.02
N GLU A 169 -13.28 0.36 -18.66
CA GLU A 169 -13.08 1.39 -19.68
C GLU A 169 -12.59 2.73 -19.09
N ASP A 170 -12.83 2.96 -17.80
CA ASP A 170 -12.37 4.13 -17.07
C ASP A 170 -10.88 4.00 -16.65
N LEU A 171 -10.32 2.81 -16.77
CA LEU A 171 -8.95 2.52 -16.36
C LEU A 171 -7.97 2.56 -17.53
N VAL A 172 -6.88 3.28 -17.38
CA VAL A 172 -5.79 3.35 -18.35
C VAL A 172 -4.54 2.74 -17.73
N VAL A 173 -4.01 1.71 -18.39
CA VAL A 173 -2.71 1.14 -18.02
C VAL A 173 -1.61 2.11 -18.42
N PHE A 174 -0.68 2.37 -17.54
CA PHE A 174 0.57 3.04 -17.86
C PHE A 174 1.75 2.32 -17.24
N GLU A 175 2.87 2.35 -17.93
CA GLU A 175 4.10 1.73 -17.49
C GLU A 175 4.97 2.72 -16.70
N ILE A 176 5.59 2.20 -15.63
CA ILE A 176 6.64 2.89 -14.88
C ILE A 176 7.94 2.13 -15.15
N HIS A 177 8.86 2.79 -15.85
CA HIS A 177 10.17 2.22 -16.13
C HIS A 177 11.14 2.53 -14.98
N TYR A 178 11.38 1.54 -14.14
CA TYR A 178 12.44 1.56 -13.14
C TYR A 178 13.77 1.16 -13.78
N SER A 179 14.87 1.35 -13.08
CA SER A 179 16.20 0.94 -13.57
C SER A 179 16.37 -0.58 -13.72
N ASP A 180 15.59 -1.35 -13.01
CA ASP A 180 15.71 -2.81 -12.85
C ASP A 180 14.43 -3.57 -13.23
N ARG A 181 13.30 -2.87 -13.47
CA ARG A 181 12.02 -3.49 -13.83
C ARG A 181 11.08 -2.50 -14.51
N ILE A 182 10.05 -3.04 -15.13
CA ILE A 182 8.89 -2.28 -15.59
C ILE A 182 7.72 -2.64 -14.66
N GLY A 183 7.06 -1.62 -14.14
CA GLY A 183 5.82 -1.73 -13.37
C GLY A 183 4.65 -1.24 -14.21
N GLU A 184 3.47 -1.78 -13.99
CA GLU A 184 2.22 -1.28 -14.56
C GLU A 184 1.27 -0.86 -13.46
N ASN A 185 0.67 0.30 -13.65
CA ASN A 185 -0.34 0.88 -12.77
C ASN A 185 -1.60 1.22 -13.58
N TYR A 186 -2.71 1.45 -12.90
CA TYR A 186 -3.89 2.05 -13.51
C TYR A 186 -3.98 3.54 -13.17
N PHE A 187 -4.34 4.36 -14.17
CA PHE A 187 -4.95 5.68 -13.94
C PHE A 187 -6.44 5.61 -14.18
N ALA A 188 -7.22 6.30 -13.34
CA ALA A 188 -8.62 6.52 -13.60
C ALA A 188 -8.79 7.72 -14.53
N LYS A 189 -9.56 7.54 -15.63
CA LYS A 189 -10.03 8.64 -16.48
C LYS A 189 -10.98 9.52 -15.69
N HIS A 190 -11.09 10.78 -16.11
CA HIS A 190 -12.15 11.64 -15.61
C HIS A 190 -13.53 11.01 -15.92
N ASN A 191 -14.34 10.87 -14.89
CA ASN A 191 -15.73 10.42 -14.99
C ASN A 191 -16.61 11.46 -14.31
N SER A 192 -17.63 11.93 -15.00
CA SER A 192 -18.56 12.98 -14.53
C SER A 192 -19.74 12.44 -13.71
N LYS A 193 -19.80 11.14 -13.47
CA LYS A 193 -20.85 10.48 -12.70
C LYS A 193 -20.66 10.57 -11.20
#